data_e5220c60ffb66593ef3eb0a9a2742898
#
_entry.id   e5220c60ffb66593ef3eb0a9a2742898
#
_cell.length_a   1.000
_cell.length_b   1.000
_cell.length_c   1.000
_cell.angle_alpha   90.00
_cell.angle_beta   90.00
_cell.angle_gamma   90.00
#
_symmetry.space_group_name_H-M   'P 1'
#
loop_
_entity.id
_entity.type
_entity.pdbx_description
1 polymer ?
#
loop_
_entity_poly.entity_id
_entity_poly.type
_entity_poly.pdbx_seq_one_letter_code
_entity_poly.pdbx_strand_id
1 'polypeptide(L)'
;MNMKKVLIILVVILTILGGIRYMQYRENRIYENEGQVFIDKIERYRSIHKRLPNNLESLGEKETMSTGPYYEKVDSNTYKLYFCIGFDDYKVYNSKDNKWSNGK
;
A
#
# COMPACT_ATOMS: atom_id res chain seq x y z
N MET A 1 9.53 -21.89 -39.34
CA MET A 1 9.02 -20.57 -38.99
C MET A 1 10.10 -19.52 -39.35
N ASN A 2 9.69 -18.43 -39.98
CA ASN A 2 10.61 -17.36 -40.36
C ASN A 2 11.16 -16.65 -39.12
N MET A 3 12.45 -16.39 -39.05
CA MET A 3 13.09 -15.71 -37.90
C MET A 3 12.51 -14.33 -37.66
N LYS A 4 12.07 -13.61 -38.67
CA LYS A 4 11.43 -12.30 -38.52
C LYS A 4 10.11 -12.40 -37.72
N LYS A 5 9.31 -13.42 -37.98
CA LYS A 5 8.07 -13.63 -37.24
C LYS A 5 8.34 -13.97 -35.77
N VAL A 6 9.37 -14.76 -35.50
CA VAL A 6 9.76 -15.10 -34.13
C VAL A 6 10.21 -13.86 -33.36
N LEU A 7 11.01 -12.99 -34.00
CA LEU A 7 11.45 -11.74 -33.39
C LEU A 7 10.29 -10.80 -33.06
N ILE A 8 9.34 -10.67 -33.97
CA ILE A 8 8.14 -9.83 -33.74
C ILE A 8 7.33 -10.34 -32.56
N ILE A 9 7.12 -11.65 -32.47
CA ILE A 9 6.39 -12.27 -31.35
C ILE A 9 7.11 -12.00 -30.02
N LEU A 10 8.42 -12.16 -29.99
CA LEU A 10 9.23 -11.89 -28.80
C LEU A 10 9.11 -10.44 -28.34
N VAL A 11 9.21 -9.48 -29.28
CA VAL A 11 9.08 -8.06 -28.96
C VAL A 11 7.69 -7.74 -28.38
N VAL A 12 6.63 -8.29 -28.95
CA VAL A 12 5.26 -8.10 -28.47
C VAL A 12 5.11 -8.64 -27.05
N ILE A 13 5.61 -9.84 -26.78
CA ILE A 13 5.56 -10.45 -25.46
C ILE A 13 6.29 -9.59 -24.43
N LEU A 14 7.50 -9.12 -24.75
CA LEU A 14 8.28 -8.28 -23.86
C LEU A 14 7.59 -6.96 -23.55
N THR A 15 6.95 -6.35 -24.55
CA THR A 15 6.20 -5.10 -24.38
C THR A 15 5.00 -5.29 -23.43
N ILE A 16 4.26 -6.38 -23.60
CA ILE A 16 3.11 -6.70 -22.73
C ILE A 16 3.56 -6.91 -21.28
N LEU A 17 4.62 -7.71 -21.07
CA LEU A 17 5.16 -7.99 -19.74
C LEU A 17 5.66 -6.71 -19.06
N GLY A 18 6.36 -5.85 -19.80
CA GLY A 18 6.83 -4.57 -19.28
C GLY A 18 5.70 -3.64 -18.89
N GLY A 19 4.63 -3.60 -19.70
CA GLY A 19 3.43 -2.81 -19.40
C GLY A 19 2.73 -3.25 -18.15
N ILE A 20 2.56 -4.57 -17.94
CA ILE A 20 1.92 -5.13 -16.75
C ILE A 20 2.72 -4.76 -15.50
N ARG A 21 4.05 -4.91 -15.52
CA ARG A 21 4.91 -4.55 -14.38
C ARG A 21 4.84 -3.06 -14.06
N TYR A 22 4.81 -2.21 -15.07
CA TYR A 22 4.69 -0.78 -14.89
C TYR A 22 3.38 -0.40 -14.21
N MET A 23 2.26 -1.01 -14.61
CA MET A 23 0.96 -0.76 -14.01
C MET A 23 0.93 -1.18 -12.55
N GLN A 24 1.49 -2.34 -12.20
CA GLN A 24 1.56 -2.81 -10.82
C GLN A 24 2.40 -1.88 -9.96
N TYR A 25 3.55 -1.42 -10.46
CA TYR A 25 4.41 -0.47 -9.77
C TYR A 25 3.66 0.83 -9.47
N ARG A 26 2.90 1.33 -10.45
CA ARG A 26 2.15 2.57 -10.31
C ARG A 26 1.05 2.46 -9.25
N GLU A 27 0.31 1.36 -9.22
CA GLU A 27 -0.72 1.12 -8.20
C GLU A 27 -0.11 1.07 -6.80
N ASN A 28 0.99 0.37 -6.62
CA ASN A 28 1.68 0.29 -5.34
C ASN A 28 2.10 1.68 -4.84
N ARG A 29 2.59 2.52 -5.71
CA ARG A 29 2.98 3.88 -5.33
C ARG A 29 1.79 4.75 -4.92
N ILE A 30 0.64 4.58 -5.57
CA ILE A 30 -0.57 5.32 -5.21
C ILE A 30 -0.98 4.99 -3.78
N TYR A 31 -1.02 3.70 -3.41
CA TYR A 31 -1.36 3.29 -2.05
C TYR A 31 -0.34 3.77 -1.03
N GLU A 32 0.94 3.68 -1.35
CA GLU A 32 2.00 4.19 -0.46
C GLU A 32 1.89 5.70 -0.25
N ASN A 33 1.60 6.46 -1.30
CA ASN A 33 1.44 7.91 -1.20
C ASN A 33 0.21 8.29 -0.37
N GLU A 34 -0.93 7.63 -0.59
CA GLU A 34 -2.13 7.85 0.21
C GLU A 34 -1.91 7.46 1.66
N GLY A 35 -1.25 6.33 1.89
CA GLY A 35 -0.92 5.85 3.23
C GLY A 35 0.02 6.78 3.96
N GLN A 36 0.95 7.43 3.25
CA GLN A 36 1.89 8.35 3.86
C GLN A 36 1.18 9.55 4.50
N VAL A 37 0.09 10.02 3.91
CA VAL A 37 -0.73 11.10 4.49
C VAL A 37 -1.26 10.68 5.86
N PHE A 38 -1.76 9.44 5.97
CA PHE A 38 -2.25 8.91 7.24
C PHE A 38 -1.15 8.64 8.23
N ILE A 39 0.00 8.13 7.75
CA ILE A 39 1.18 7.92 8.60
C ILE A 39 1.61 9.26 9.23
N ASP A 40 1.66 10.32 8.44
CA ASP A 40 2.04 11.65 8.93
C ASP A 40 1.05 12.15 9.99
N LYS A 41 -0.24 11.91 9.80
CA LYS A 41 -1.27 12.27 10.79
C LYS A 41 -1.12 11.47 12.07
N ILE A 42 -0.84 10.17 11.97
CA ILE A 42 -0.65 9.29 13.12
C ILE A 42 0.59 9.73 13.91
N GLU A 43 1.68 10.01 13.23
CA GLU A 43 2.92 10.44 13.88
C GLU A 43 2.78 11.82 14.53
N ARG A 44 2.00 12.71 13.92
CA ARG A 44 1.68 14.01 14.53
C ARG A 44 0.87 13.82 15.80
N TYR A 45 -0.12 12.96 15.77
CA TYR A 45 -0.93 12.64 16.94
C TYR A 45 -0.07 12.09 18.07
N ARG A 46 0.82 11.11 17.73
CA ARG A 46 1.78 10.55 18.71
C ARG A 46 2.65 11.63 19.33
N SER A 47 3.13 12.57 18.52
CA SER A 47 4.00 13.66 18.98
C SER A 47 3.27 14.59 19.96
N ILE A 48 2.01 14.90 19.70
CA ILE A 48 1.20 15.82 20.52
C ILE A 48 0.69 15.14 21.79
N HIS A 49 0.14 13.94 21.66
CA HIS A 49 -0.53 13.24 22.76
C HIS A 49 0.35 12.25 23.50
N LYS A 50 1.57 12.00 23.00
CA LYS A 50 2.54 11.05 23.57
C LYS A 50 2.01 9.62 23.62
N ARG A 51 1.08 9.29 22.73
CA ARG A 51 0.49 7.96 22.57
C ARG A 51 -0.06 7.79 21.16
N LEU A 52 -0.23 6.55 20.73
CA LEU A 52 -0.86 6.25 19.44
C LEU A 52 -2.38 6.47 19.54
N PRO A 53 -3.02 6.89 18.43
CA PRO A 53 -4.49 6.93 18.39
C PRO A 53 -5.05 5.50 18.49
N ASN A 54 -6.22 5.37 19.09
CA ASN A 54 -6.89 4.07 19.20
C ASN A 54 -7.53 3.65 17.88
N ASN A 55 -7.92 4.62 17.05
CA ASN A 55 -8.57 4.38 15.76
C ASN A 55 -8.38 5.62 14.88
N LEU A 56 -8.80 5.52 13.60
CA LEU A 56 -8.72 6.65 12.67
C LEU A 56 -9.68 7.79 13.04
N GLU A 57 -10.75 7.50 13.71
CA GLU A 57 -11.70 8.54 14.15
C GLU A 57 -11.04 9.54 15.10
N SER A 58 -10.07 9.10 15.90
CA SER A 58 -9.28 9.97 16.77
C SER A 58 -8.50 11.03 15.99
N LEU A 59 -8.29 10.81 14.70
CA LEU A 59 -7.61 11.75 13.80
C LEU A 59 -8.59 12.64 13.03
N GLY A 60 -9.90 12.47 13.26
CA GLY A 60 -10.92 13.14 12.48
C GLY A 60 -11.25 12.47 11.16
N GLU A 61 -10.75 11.26 10.95
CA GLU A 61 -10.98 10.49 9.73
C GLU A 61 -12.03 9.41 9.99
N LYS A 62 -12.84 9.13 8.97
CA LYS A 62 -13.82 8.05 9.07
C LYS A 62 -13.26 6.80 8.39
N GLU A 63 -13.37 5.66 9.07
CA GLU A 63 -13.11 4.40 8.41
C GLU A 63 -14.24 4.11 7.44
N THR A 64 -13.88 3.75 6.20
CA THR A 64 -14.84 3.42 5.17
C THR A 64 -14.80 1.92 4.89
N MET A 65 -15.90 1.36 4.42
CA MET A 65 -15.99 -0.06 4.02
C MET A 65 -15.42 -0.28 2.62
N SER A 66 -14.42 0.51 2.23
CA SER A 66 -13.81 0.49 0.90
C SER A 66 -12.41 -0.17 0.96
N THR A 67 -11.56 0.16 0.01
CA THR A 67 -10.18 -0.32 -0.06
C THR A 67 -9.36 0.02 1.19
N GLY A 68 -9.71 1.05 1.88
CA GLY A 68 -9.04 1.50 3.10
C GLY A 68 -8.64 2.98 3.00
N PRO A 69 -7.70 3.45 3.80
CA PRO A 69 -6.86 2.65 4.69
C PRO A 69 -7.56 2.18 5.96
N TYR A 70 -7.08 1.07 6.48
CA TYR A 70 -7.48 0.53 7.78
C TYR A 70 -6.32 0.65 8.76
N TYR A 71 -6.64 0.92 9.99
CA TYR A 71 -5.64 1.14 11.05
C TYR A 71 -5.82 0.10 12.14
N GLU A 72 -4.70 -0.51 12.56
CA GLU A 72 -4.67 -1.47 13.67
C GLU A 72 -3.56 -1.09 14.63
N LYS A 73 -3.93 -0.75 15.85
CA LYS A 73 -2.97 -0.51 16.92
C LYS A 73 -2.56 -1.87 17.48
N VAL A 74 -1.32 -2.27 17.26
CA VAL A 74 -0.81 -3.58 17.68
C VAL A 74 -0.48 -3.57 19.18
N ASP A 75 0.22 -2.53 19.63
CA ASP A 75 0.53 -2.31 21.03
C ASP A 75 0.67 -0.80 21.28
N SER A 76 1.18 -0.42 22.45
CA SER A 76 1.28 1.00 22.81
C SER A 76 2.24 1.79 21.90
N ASN A 77 3.14 1.13 21.19
CA ASN A 77 4.18 1.78 20.39
C ASN A 77 4.15 1.43 18.92
N THR A 78 3.40 0.40 18.50
CA THR A 78 3.38 -0.06 17.12
C THR A 78 1.97 -0.15 16.56
N TYR A 79 1.86 0.09 15.26
CA TYR A 79 0.60 0.01 14.53
C TYR A 79 0.84 -0.52 13.11
N LYS A 80 -0.23 -0.95 12.49
CA LYS A 80 -0.25 -1.32 11.08
C LYS A 80 -1.31 -0.47 10.37
N LEU A 81 -0.96 -0.04 9.16
CA LEU A 81 -1.89 0.65 8.28
C LEU A 81 -1.97 -0.16 7.00
N TYR A 82 -3.16 -0.51 6.52
CA TYR A 82 -3.26 -1.41 5.39
C TYR A 82 -4.41 -1.06 4.46
N PHE A 83 -4.24 -1.46 3.20
CA PHE A 83 -5.24 -1.36 2.14
C PHE A 83 -5.59 -2.76 1.66
N CYS A 84 -6.86 -2.99 1.33
CA CYS A 84 -7.31 -4.22 0.67
C CYS A 84 -7.21 -3.98 -0.84
N ILE A 85 -6.18 -4.54 -1.48
CA ILE A 85 -5.89 -4.28 -2.89
C ILE A 85 -6.32 -5.39 -3.84
N GLY A 86 -6.88 -6.48 -3.30
CA GLY A 86 -7.36 -7.60 -4.08
C GLY A 86 -8.17 -8.54 -3.23
N PHE A 87 -8.53 -9.68 -3.77
CA PHE A 87 -9.41 -10.63 -3.09
C PHE A 87 -8.81 -11.13 -1.77
N ASP A 88 -7.54 -11.49 -1.77
CA ASP A 88 -6.80 -11.91 -0.58
C ASP A 88 -5.49 -11.13 -0.42
N ASP A 89 -5.38 -9.98 -1.07
CA ASP A 89 -4.15 -9.20 -1.07
C ASP A 89 -4.29 -7.93 -0.28
N TYR A 90 -3.27 -7.63 0.51
CA TYR A 90 -3.19 -6.43 1.33
C TYR A 90 -1.89 -5.70 1.07
N LYS A 91 -1.93 -4.39 1.08
CA LYS A 91 -0.76 -3.54 1.12
C LYS A 91 -0.63 -3.05 2.56
N VAL A 92 0.42 -3.46 3.27
CA VAL A 92 0.54 -3.24 4.72
C VAL A 92 1.77 -2.41 5.05
N TYR A 93 1.56 -1.35 5.82
CA TYR A 93 2.64 -0.60 6.45
C TYR A 93 2.75 -1.04 7.92
N ASN A 94 3.97 -1.44 8.32
CA ASN A 94 4.25 -1.80 9.70
C ASN A 94 5.15 -0.74 10.31
N SER A 95 4.68 -0.08 11.36
CA SER A 95 5.45 0.99 12.01
C SER A 95 6.70 0.49 12.71
N LYS A 96 6.74 -0.79 13.08
CA LYS A 96 7.91 -1.39 13.72
C LYS A 96 9.12 -1.38 12.77
N ASP A 97 8.89 -1.67 11.50
CA ASP A 97 9.95 -1.74 10.49
C ASP A 97 10.01 -0.49 9.61
N ASN A 98 9.00 0.37 9.69
CA ASN A 98 8.82 1.54 8.82
C ASN A 98 8.82 1.15 7.34
N LYS A 99 8.20 0.03 7.01
CA LYS A 99 8.21 -0.53 5.65
C LYS A 99 6.82 -0.98 5.21
N TRP A 100 6.60 -0.82 3.90
CA TRP A 100 5.45 -1.39 3.22
C TRP A 100 5.76 -2.81 2.75
N SER A 101 4.78 -3.68 2.85
CA SER A 101 4.87 -5.05 2.35
C SER A 101 3.53 -5.49 1.81
N ASN A 102 3.53 -6.57 1.02
CA ASN A 102 2.29 -7.19 0.59
C ASN A 102 1.99 -8.35 1.53
N GLY A 103 0.79 -8.33 2.12
CA GLY A 103 0.33 -9.37 3.03
C GLY A 103 -0.88 -10.10 2.46
N LYS A 104 -1.19 -11.24 3.08
CA LYS A 104 -2.40 -11.99 2.80
C LYS A 104 -3.26 -12.07 4.04
#